data_b8a57e6958b28cb43a14a59e96156d64
#
_entry.id   b8a57e6958b28cb43a14a59e96156d64
#
_cell.length_a   1.000
_cell.length_b   1.000
_cell.length_c   1.000
_cell.angle_alpha   90.00
_cell.angle_beta   90.00
_cell.angle_gamma   90.00
#
_symmetry.space_group_name_H-M   'P 1'
#
loop_
_entity.id
_entity.type
_entity.pdbx_description
1 polymer ?
#
loop_
_entity_poly.entity_id
_entity_poly.type
_entity_poly.pdbx_seq_one_letter_code
_entity_poly.pdbx_strand_id
1 'polypeptide(L)'
;LQAHERLIVFVDRLNPANLLVRLHQQGIELATLQAGILNEIKSEYQHNITQQLYVDSVTWNVVKKLKDDTVAMINHAVNELPANSNGIELSKAVLQHMATMKENPYDLTIELIKKDIQKLF
;
A
#
# COMPACT_ATOMS: atom_id res chain seq x y z
N LEU A 1 21.89 -0.89 -0.01
CA LEU A 1 21.22 -0.50 -1.26
C LEU A 1 20.15 -1.50 -1.68
N GLN A 2 20.45 -2.79 -1.65
CA GLN A 2 19.47 -3.81 -2.02
C GLN A 2 18.22 -3.74 -1.13
N ALA A 3 18.40 -3.52 0.16
CA ALA A 3 17.28 -3.35 1.09
C ALA A 3 16.42 -2.15 0.71
N HIS A 4 17.03 -1.03 0.36
CA HIS A 4 16.32 0.19 -0.06
C HIS A 4 15.55 -0.04 -1.36
N GLU A 5 16.16 -0.73 -2.33
CA GLU A 5 15.51 -1.07 -3.59
C GLU A 5 14.27 -1.94 -3.34
N ARG A 6 14.38 -2.92 -2.46
CA ARG A 6 13.25 -3.79 -2.09
C ARG A 6 12.13 -3.02 -1.41
N LEU A 7 12.49 -2.04 -0.57
CA LEU A 7 11.47 -1.20 0.08
C LEU A 7 10.77 -0.29 -0.91
N ILE A 8 11.49 0.25 -1.91
CA ILE A 8 10.86 1.04 -2.97
C ILE A 8 9.84 0.19 -3.73
N VAL A 9 10.20 -1.03 -4.08
CA VAL A 9 9.28 -1.96 -4.75
C VAL A 9 8.08 -2.26 -3.85
N PHE A 10 8.33 -2.52 -2.56
CA PHE A 10 7.25 -2.78 -1.60
C PHE A 10 6.26 -1.61 -1.55
N VAL A 11 6.76 -0.38 -1.41
CA VAL A 11 5.90 0.81 -1.32
C VAL A 11 5.12 1.02 -2.62
N ASP A 12 5.76 0.82 -3.77
CA ASP A 12 5.09 0.92 -5.06
C ASP A 12 3.96 -0.11 -5.20
N ARG A 13 4.22 -1.34 -4.77
CA ARG A 13 3.22 -2.41 -4.81
C ARG A 13 2.11 -2.23 -3.77
N LEU A 14 2.38 -1.51 -2.69
CA LEU A 14 1.42 -1.16 -1.65
C LEU A 14 0.44 -0.08 -2.12
N ASN A 15 0.82 0.75 -3.08
CA ASN A 15 -0.02 1.81 -3.63
C ASN A 15 -1.34 1.22 -4.11
N PRO A 16 -2.49 1.72 -3.62
CA PRO A 16 -3.80 1.16 -3.97
C PRO A 16 -4.09 1.09 -5.46
N ALA A 17 -3.63 2.06 -6.24
CA ALA A 17 -3.79 2.01 -7.69
C ALA A 17 -3.10 0.77 -8.28
N ASN A 18 -1.91 0.43 -7.79
CA ASN A 18 -1.16 -0.76 -8.20
C ASN A 18 -1.87 -2.05 -7.74
N LEU A 19 -2.28 -2.08 -6.46
CA LEU A 19 -3.01 -3.24 -5.90
C LEU A 19 -4.27 -3.54 -6.69
N LEU A 20 -5.05 -2.52 -7.03
CA LEU A 20 -6.31 -2.70 -7.75
C LEU A 20 -6.08 -3.19 -9.17
N VAL A 21 -5.07 -2.69 -9.87
CA VAL A 21 -4.72 -3.18 -11.21
C VAL A 21 -4.40 -4.67 -11.19
N ARG A 22 -3.69 -5.12 -10.15
CA ARG A 22 -3.28 -6.53 -10.03
C ARG A 22 -4.39 -7.47 -9.57
N LEU A 23 -5.31 -6.98 -8.73
CA LEU A 23 -6.26 -7.84 -8.02
C LEU A 23 -7.70 -7.70 -8.48
N HIS A 24 -8.07 -6.56 -9.09
CA HIS A 24 -9.43 -6.36 -9.56
C HIS A 24 -9.72 -7.26 -10.77
N GLN A 25 -10.85 -7.93 -10.74
CA GLN A 25 -11.38 -8.71 -11.86
C GLN A 25 -12.84 -8.34 -12.04
N GLN A 26 -13.30 -8.37 -13.30
CA GLN A 26 -14.68 -8.07 -13.60
C GLN A 26 -15.61 -9.02 -12.83
N GLY A 27 -16.58 -8.46 -12.13
CA GLY A 27 -17.54 -9.23 -11.36
C GLY A 27 -17.05 -9.73 -10.02
N ILE A 28 -15.85 -9.33 -9.58
CA ILE A 28 -15.31 -9.77 -8.27
C ILE A 28 -16.19 -9.28 -7.13
N GLU A 29 -16.47 -10.16 -6.16
CA GLU A 29 -17.22 -9.81 -4.98
C GLU A 29 -16.41 -8.90 -4.06
N LEU A 30 -17.10 -8.04 -3.30
CA LEU A 30 -16.49 -7.11 -2.38
C LEU A 30 -15.58 -7.81 -1.37
N ALA A 31 -16.09 -8.86 -0.71
CA ALA A 31 -15.32 -9.58 0.30
C ALA A 31 -14.09 -10.26 -0.29
N THR A 32 -14.21 -10.79 -1.49
CA THR A 32 -13.09 -11.45 -2.17
C THR A 32 -11.99 -10.46 -2.53
N LEU A 33 -12.35 -9.29 -3.04
CA LEU A 33 -11.38 -8.26 -3.37
C LEU A 33 -10.70 -7.73 -2.10
N GLN A 34 -11.49 -7.45 -1.05
CA GLN A 34 -10.94 -6.99 0.23
C GLN A 34 -9.93 -8.00 0.78
N ALA A 35 -10.32 -9.27 0.85
CA ALA A 35 -9.44 -10.32 1.36
C ALA A 35 -8.16 -10.44 0.52
N GLY A 36 -8.28 -10.36 -0.79
CA GLY A 36 -7.13 -10.40 -1.70
C GLY A 36 -6.16 -9.26 -1.46
N ILE A 37 -6.67 -8.04 -1.31
CA ILE A 37 -5.86 -6.85 -1.03
C ILE A 37 -5.13 -7.00 0.31
N LEU A 38 -5.85 -7.35 1.37
CA LEU A 38 -5.27 -7.48 2.71
C LEU A 38 -4.23 -8.59 2.78
N ASN A 39 -4.49 -9.73 2.12
CA ASN A 39 -3.53 -10.83 2.05
C ASN A 39 -2.27 -10.46 1.27
N GLU A 40 -2.43 -9.72 0.18
CA GLU A 40 -1.30 -9.25 -0.62
C GLU A 40 -0.40 -8.31 0.20
N ILE A 41 -0.99 -7.36 0.90
CA ILE A 41 -0.26 -6.42 1.77
C ILE A 41 0.50 -7.19 2.85
N LYS A 42 -0.17 -8.13 3.51
CA LYS A 42 0.44 -8.94 4.58
C LYS A 42 1.61 -9.77 4.05
N SER A 43 1.42 -10.44 2.93
CA SER A 43 2.45 -11.27 2.30
C SER A 43 3.68 -10.46 1.90
N GLU A 44 3.46 -9.33 1.22
CA GLU A 44 4.53 -8.43 0.79
C GLU A 44 5.30 -7.89 2.00
N TYR A 45 4.59 -7.50 3.05
CA TYR A 45 5.22 -7.00 4.27
C TYR A 45 6.10 -8.06 4.93
N GLN A 46 5.60 -9.29 5.05
CA GLN A 46 6.37 -10.39 5.65
C GLN A 46 7.63 -10.71 4.84
N HIS A 47 7.58 -10.62 3.52
CA HIS A 47 8.74 -10.83 2.66
C HIS A 47 9.80 -9.72 2.79
N ASN A 48 9.42 -8.56 3.33
CA ASN A 48 10.31 -7.41 3.42
C ASN A 48 10.68 -7.01 4.85
N ILE A 49 10.17 -7.73 5.86
CA ILE A 49 10.35 -7.32 7.25
C ILE A 49 11.81 -7.30 7.70
N THR A 50 12.65 -8.16 7.12
CA THR A 50 14.08 -8.20 7.46
C THR A 50 14.85 -7.00 6.93
N GLN A 51 14.29 -6.25 5.98
CA GLN A 51 14.95 -5.06 5.43
C GLN A 51 15.14 -3.96 6.48
N GLN A 52 14.34 -3.99 7.57
CA GLN A 52 14.50 -3.04 8.67
C GLN A 52 15.91 -3.05 9.28
N LEU A 53 16.64 -4.15 9.16
CA LEU A 53 18.00 -4.27 9.68
C LEU A 53 19.01 -3.41 8.92
N TYR A 54 18.70 -3.02 7.69
CA TYR A 54 19.64 -2.40 6.76
C TYR A 54 19.29 -0.98 6.37
N VAL A 55 18.21 -0.42 6.93
CA VAL A 55 17.74 0.93 6.62
C VAL A 55 17.62 1.73 7.90
N ASP A 56 17.58 3.05 7.76
CA ASP A 56 17.35 3.96 8.87
C ASP A 56 16.03 3.61 9.58
N SER A 57 16.04 3.60 10.92
CA SER A 57 14.85 3.26 11.71
C SER A 57 13.68 4.22 11.45
N VAL A 58 13.98 5.50 11.20
CA VAL A 58 12.93 6.49 10.86
C VAL A 58 12.28 6.13 9.55
N THR A 59 13.08 5.77 8.54
CA THR A 59 12.59 5.34 7.23
C THR A 59 11.73 4.08 7.36
N TRP A 60 12.20 3.09 8.10
CA TRP A 60 11.42 1.87 8.33
C TRP A 60 10.08 2.16 8.99
N ASN A 61 10.07 3.02 10.02
CA ASN A 61 8.84 3.37 10.73
C ASN A 61 7.84 4.08 9.83
N VAL A 62 8.30 4.91 8.89
CA VAL A 62 7.42 5.56 7.90
C VAL A 62 6.81 4.51 6.97
N VAL A 63 7.61 3.55 6.49
CA VAL A 63 7.12 2.46 5.63
C VAL A 63 6.09 1.61 6.36
N LYS A 64 6.37 1.26 7.61
CA LYS A 64 5.45 0.47 8.45
C LYS A 64 4.13 1.21 8.68
N LYS A 65 4.20 2.51 8.99
CA LYS A 65 3.01 3.33 9.19
C LYS A 65 2.19 3.42 7.91
N LEU A 66 2.84 3.60 6.77
CA LEU A 66 2.16 3.65 5.47
C LEU A 66 1.41 2.34 5.19
N LYS A 67 2.03 1.21 5.51
CA LYS A 67 1.39 -0.11 5.38
C LYS A 67 0.15 -0.19 6.29
N ASP A 68 0.27 0.21 7.54
CA ASP A 68 -0.85 0.19 8.49
C ASP A 68 -1.97 1.15 8.05
N ASP A 69 -1.62 2.34 7.57
CA ASP A 69 -2.59 3.33 7.08
C ASP A 69 -3.31 2.81 5.83
N THR A 70 -2.61 2.09 4.95
CA THR A 70 -3.22 1.49 3.76
C THR A 70 -4.25 0.43 4.13
N VAL A 71 -3.91 -0.45 5.08
CA VAL A 71 -4.86 -1.46 5.58
C VAL A 71 -6.09 -0.78 6.19
N ALA A 72 -5.88 0.24 7.02
CA ALA A 72 -6.98 0.99 7.65
C ALA A 72 -7.86 1.67 6.60
N MET A 73 -7.27 2.23 5.56
CA MET A 73 -8.02 2.89 4.48
C MET A 73 -8.90 1.89 3.72
N ILE A 74 -8.38 0.71 3.40
CA ILE A 74 -9.15 -0.33 2.71
C ILE A 74 -10.34 -0.77 3.58
N ASN A 75 -10.09 -1.05 4.86
CA ASN A 75 -11.15 -1.49 5.78
C ASN A 75 -12.20 -0.39 5.98
N HIS A 76 -11.78 0.86 6.08
CA HIS A 76 -12.70 1.99 6.21
C HIS A 76 -13.57 2.13 4.96
N ALA A 77 -12.97 2.05 3.77
CA ALA A 77 -13.70 2.13 2.51
C ALA A 77 -14.78 1.04 2.42
N VAL A 78 -14.45 -0.19 2.82
CA VAL A 78 -15.43 -1.30 2.83
C VAL A 78 -16.58 -0.98 3.78
N ASN A 79 -16.27 -0.50 4.98
CA ASN A 79 -17.29 -0.21 6.00
C ASN A 79 -18.24 0.91 5.60
N GLU A 80 -17.79 1.84 4.76
CA GLU A 80 -18.62 2.96 4.28
C GLU A 80 -19.50 2.58 3.09
N LEU A 81 -19.27 1.43 2.45
CA LEU A 81 -20.05 1.00 1.30
C LEU A 81 -21.37 0.35 1.71
N PRO A 82 -22.44 0.49 0.89
CA PRO A 82 -23.68 -0.25 1.12
C PRO A 82 -23.44 -1.76 1.14
N ALA A 83 -24.30 -2.47 1.90
CA ALA A 83 -24.13 -3.91 2.14
C ALA A 83 -24.11 -4.77 0.87
N ASN A 84 -24.76 -4.32 -0.20
CA ASN A 84 -24.85 -5.06 -1.47
C ASN A 84 -23.83 -4.60 -2.51
N SER A 85 -22.80 -3.88 -2.10
CA SER A 85 -21.76 -3.40 -3.03
C SER A 85 -20.87 -4.54 -3.53
N ASN A 86 -20.39 -4.40 -4.76
CA ASN A 86 -19.43 -5.31 -5.37
C ASN A 86 -18.01 -4.75 -5.27
N GLY A 87 -17.04 -5.52 -5.79
CA GLY A 87 -15.64 -5.09 -5.80
C GLY A 87 -15.40 -3.82 -6.60
N ILE A 88 -16.18 -3.56 -7.66
CA ILE A 88 -16.03 -2.35 -8.47
C ILE A 88 -16.30 -1.08 -7.63
N GLU A 89 -17.28 -1.12 -6.72
CA GLU A 89 -17.57 0.01 -5.83
C GLU A 89 -16.41 0.27 -4.87
N LEU A 90 -15.77 -0.79 -4.37
CA LEU A 90 -14.57 -0.63 -3.54
C LEU A 90 -13.45 0.00 -4.34
N SER A 91 -13.19 -0.47 -5.56
CA SER A 91 -12.15 0.09 -6.42
C SER A 91 -12.38 1.58 -6.67
N LYS A 92 -13.63 1.96 -7.00
CA LYS A 92 -13.99 3.36 -7.22
C LYS A 92 -13.80 4.20 -5.96
N ALA A 93 -14.25 3.71 -4.81
CA ALA A 93 -14.15 4.43 -3.54
C ALA A 93 -12.68 4.69 -3.16
N VAL A 94 -11.83 3.68 -3.31
CA VAL A 94 -10.41 3.80 -3.00
C VAL A 94 -9.71 4.78 -3.95
N LEU A 95 -9.97 4.68 -5.25
CA LEU A 95 -9.36 5.58 -6.24
C LEU A 95 -9.82 7.02 -6.06
N GLN A 96 -11.10 7.23 -5.72
CA GLN A 96 -11.62 8.57 -5.40
C GLN A 96 -10.95 9.15 -4.16
N HIS A 97 -10.78 8.33 -3.13
CA HIS A 97 -10.08 8.77 -1.93
C HIS A 97 -8.65 9.20 -2.24
N MET A 98 -7.94 8.40 -3.04
CA MET A 98 -6.58 8.75 -3.47
C MET A 98 -6.54 10.06 -4.25
N ALA A 99 -7.54 10.31 -5.09
CA ALA A 99 -7.62 11.52 -5.89
C ALA A 99 -7.84 12.78 -5.04
N THR A 100 -8.37 12.66 -3.82
CA THR A 100 -8.56 13.81 -2.91
C THR A 100 -7.29 14.20 -2.17
N MET A 101 -6.28 13.37 -2.18
CA MET A 101 -5.02 13.66 -1.49
C MET A 101 -4.21 14.70 -2.26
N LYS A 102 -3.71 15.73 -1.56
CA LYS A 102 -2.87 16.75 -2.17
C LYS A 102 -1.54 16.18 -2.63
N GLU A 103 -0.99 15.27 -1.83
CA GLU A 103 0.28 14.60 -2.11
C GLU A 103 0.06 13.11 -1.93
N ASN A 104 0.66 12.32 -2.84
CA ASN A 104 0.60 10.88 -2.77
C ASN A 104 1.59 10.40 -1.70
N PRO A 105 1.11 9.77 -0.60
CA PRO A 105 2.00 9.34 0.48
C PRO A 105 2.96 8.22 0.06
N TYR A 106 2.62 7.46 -0.98
CA TYR A 106 3.49 6.41 -1.51
C TYR A 106 4.67 7.02 -2.24
N ASP A 107 4.43 8.04 -3.07
CA ASP A 107 5.49 8.77 -3.76
C ASP A 107 6.41 9.48 -2.76
N LEU A 108 5.84 10.11 -1.72
CA LEU A 108 6.63 10.76 -0.68
C LEU A 108 7.51 9.77 0.07
N THR A 109 7.00 8.59 0.37
CA THR A 109 7.76 7.54 1.06
C THR A 109 8.89 7.03 0.19
N ILE A 110 8.65 6.84 -1.11
CA ILE A 110 9.71 6.45 -2.05
C ILE A 110 10.82 7.51 -2.08
N GLU A 111 10.45 8.80 -2.10
CA GLU A 111 11.45 9.88 -2.06
C GLU A 111 12.26 9.85 -0.76
N LEU A 112 11.63 9.55 0.37
CA LEU A 112 12.32 9.39 1.65
C LEU A 112 13.34 8.25 1.59
N ILE A 113 12.96 7.10 1.02
CA ILE A 113 13.85 5.96 0.86
C ILE A 113 15.06 6.33 -0.02
N LYS A 114 14.81 7.06 -1.11
CA LYS A 114 15.89 7.53 -1.99
C LYS A 114 16.86 8.44 -1.25
N LYS A 115 16.36 9.34 -0.39
CA LYS A 115 17.21 10.21 0.43
C LYS A 115 18.05 9.42 1.41
N ASP A 116 17.48 8.34 1.97
CA ASP A 116 18.21 7.45 2.86
C ASP A 116 19.38 6.76 2.15
N ILE A 117 19.19 6.37 0.89
CA ILE A 117 20.27 5.84 0.05
C ILE A 117 21.38 6.88 -0.12
N GLN A 118 21.00 8.13 -0.39
CA GLN A 118 21.98 9.20 -0.64
C GLN A 118 22.88 9.46 0.58
N LYS A 119 22.40 9.20 1.79
CA LYS A 119 23.20 9.34 3.01
C LYS A 119 24.35 8.32 3.10
N LEU A 120 24.30 7.26 2.31
CA LEU A 120 25.33 6.22 2.28
C LEU A 120 26.54 6.60 1.43
N PHE A 121 26.45 7.68 0.69
CA PHE A 121 27.50 8.16 -0.22
C PHE A 121 27.97 9.60 0.14
#